data_ddf8c1f867ad6292cb85390e5acd13f6
#
_entry.id   ddf8c1f867ad6292cb85390e5acd13f6
#
_cell.length_a   1.000
_cell.length_b   1.000
_cell.length_c   1.000
_cell.angle_alpha   90.00
_cell.angle_beta   90.00
_cell.angle_gamma   90.00
#
_symmetry.space_group_name_H-M   'P 1'
#
loop_
_entity.id
_entity.type
_entity.pdbx_description
1 polymer ?
#
loop_
_entity_poly.entity_id
_entity_poly.type
_entity_poly.pdbx_seq_one_letter_code
_entity_poly.pdbx_strand_id
1 'polypeptide(L)'
;MLKIGMFSKLSRISIRMLRYYDDQGLLSPVQTDPFTGYRYYSEDQLRTAEQIAALRRMGFSLAGVKTLLAAENDRDIWENALEGQRLILREEEREARARLLLLENTLDQLRKDEKPMEYPVTIKELPSRYVASVRRRITNYWHEQELWTTLAEETSGMNLQTCDPCYAMAVFHDKEHVEENPDVEIQMAVMGSYPDTANVKFKTVPAMRIASSTFKGAYEQTPEVTQAVAKWVRDNGYEFDGPSFFIYHVSPNDTKNPEEYVTEVCFMVRKK
;
A
#
# COMPACT_ATOMS: atom_id res chain seq x y z
N MET A 1 30.87 -24.95 -23.67
CA MET A 1 30.54 -23.70 -24.42
C MET A 1 29.26 -23.89 -25.21
N LEU A 2 28.27 -23.03 -24.98
CA LEU A 2 26.93 -23.11 -25.56
C LEU A 2 26.75 -22.01 -26.60
N LYS A 3 26.29 -22.35 -27.80
CA LYS A 3 25.86 -21.33 -28.78
C LYS A 3 24.66 -20.56 -28.19
N ILE A 4 24.51 -19.27 -28.52
CA ILE A 4 23.45 -18.40 -28.02
C ILE A 4 22.06 -19.04 -28.10
N GLY A 5 21.75 -19.80 -29.15
CA GLY A 5 20.45 -20.48 -29.27
C GLY A 5 20.24 -21.58 -28.23
N MET A 6 21.30 -22.35 -27.90
CA MET A 6 21.26 -23.38 -26.87
C MET A 6 21.19 -22.72 -25.48
N PHE A 7 22.00 -21.71 -25.25
CA PHE A 7 21.97 -20.94 -24.00
C PHE A 7 20.59 -20.30 -23.75
N SER A 8 19.98 -19.75 -24.80
CA SER A 8 18.59 -19.21 -24.72
C SER A 8 17.59 -20.28 -24.30
N LYS A 9 17.68 -21.51 -24.84
CA LYS A 9 16.79 -22.61 -24.43
C LYS A 9 16.95 -22.98 -22.95
N LEU A 10 18.19 -23.08 -22.49
CA LEU A 10 18.52 -23.51 -21.14
C LEU A 10 18.20 -22.42 -20.10
N SER A 11 18.56 -21.17 -20.40
CA SER A 11 18.30 -20.03 -19.51
C SER A 11 16.86 -19.52 -19.57
N ARG A 12 16.05 -19.92 -20.55
CA ARG A 12 14.72 -19.41 -20.87
C ARG A 12 14.69 -17.89 -21.13
N ILE A 13 15.81 -17.33 -21.54
CA ILE A 13 15.95 -15.92 -21.94
C ILE A 13 16.00 -15.88 -23.47
N SER A 14 15.19 -15.02 -24.09
CA SER A 14 15.18 -14.93 -25.54
C SER A 14 16.53 -14.44 -26.08
N ILE A 15 16.88 -14.84 -27.30
CA ILE A 15 18.14 -14.42 -27.98
C ILE A 15 18.20 -12.88 -28.06
N ARG A 16 17.05 -12.21 -28.27
CA ARG A 16 16.96 -10.73 -28.27
C ARG A 16 17.38 -10.16 -26.94
N MET A 17 16.90 -10.74 -25.84
CA MET A 17 17.25 -10.28 -24.49
C MET A 17 18.71 -10.59 -24.14
N LEU A 18 19.24 -11.73 -24.56
CA LEU A 18 20.65 -12.05 -24.35
C LEU A 18 21.59 -11.07 -25.08
N ARG A 19 21.25 -10.65 -26.29
CA ARG A 19 21.98 -9.60 -27.01
C ARG A 19 21.87 -8.26 -26.28
N TYR A 20 20.69 -7.93 -25.83
CA TYR A 20 20.48 -6.70 -25.06
C TYR A 20 21.26 -6.69 -23.73
N TYR A 21 21.33 -7.82 -23.02
CA TYR A 21 22.14 -7.95 -21.81
C TYR A 21 23.64 -7.85 -22.09
N ASP A 22 24.10 -8.34 -23.23
CA ASP A 22 25.47 -8.17 -23.71
C ASP A 22 25.76 -6.69 -23.99
N ASP A 23 24.90 -6.02 -24.76
CA ASP A 23 25.03 -4.58 -25.10
C ASP A 23 25.01 -3.69 -23.83
N GLN A 24 24.31 -4.09 -22.78
CA GLN A 24 24.28 -3.40 -21.49
C GLN A 24 25.42 -3.82 -20.55
N GLY A 25 26.27 -4.75 -20.95
CA GLY A 25 27.32 -5.29 -20.12
C GLY A 25 26.83 -5.98 -18.85
N LEU A 26 25.64 -6.60 -18.91
CA LEU A 26 25.03 -7.34 -17.81
C LEU A 26 25.35 -8.83 -17.88
N LEU A 27 25.37 -9.40 -19.09
CA LEU A 27 25.72 -10.80 -19.36
C LEU A 27 26.35 -10.90 -20.72
N SER A 28 27.67 -10.77 -20.79
CA SER A 28 28.41 -10.84 -22.03
C SER A 28 28.85 -12.28 -22.35
N PRO A 29 28.87 -12.68 -23.63
CA PRO A 29 29.38 -13.99 -24.02
C PRO A 29 30.86 -14.15 -23.65
N VAL A 30 31.29 -15.37 -23.31
CA VAL A 30 32.70 -15.66 -23.04
C VAL A 30 33.56 -15.59 -24.30
N GLN A 31 32.92 -15.77 -25.46
CA GLN A 31 33.56 -15.66 -26.76
C GLN A 31 32.56 -15.20 -27.81
N THR A 32 32.99 -14.30 -28.68
CA THR A 32 32.30 -13.94 -29.92
C THR A 32 33.22 -14.30 -31.09
N ASP A 33 32.72 -15.06 -32.01
CA ASP A 33 33.47 -15.42 -33.22
C ASP A 33 33.71 -14.16 -34.08
N PRO A 34 34.95 -13.78 -34.35
CA PRO A 34 35.26 -12.53 -35.04
C PRO A 34 34.84 -12.49 -36.51
N PHE A 35 34.63 -13.67 -37.13
CA PHE A 35 34.28 -13.78 -38.55
C PHE A 35 32.77 -13.86 -38.76
N THR A 36 32.07 -14.57 -37.87
CA THR A 36 30.63 -14.84 -38.00
C THR A 36 29.78 -14.03 -37.06
N GLY A 37 30.36 -13.40 -36.05
CA GLY A 37 29.64 -12.69 -35.00
C GLY A 37 28.86 -13.62 -34.06
N TYR A 38 29.07 -14.95 -34.14
CA TYR A 38 28.39 -15.88 -33.26
C TYR A 38 28.86 -15.75 -31.81
N ARG A 39 27.91 -15.71 -30.89
CA ARG A 39 28.12 -15.59 -29.45
C ARG A 39 28.06 -16.93 -28.75
N TYR A 40 29.06 -17.18 -27.91
CA TYR A 40 29.18 -18.41 -27.11
C TYR A 40 29.21 -18.05 -25.64
N TYR A 41 28.44 -18.79 -24.84
CA TYR A 41 28.31 -18.67 -23.39
C TYR A 41 28.86 -19.92 -22.71
N SER A 42 29.34 -19.79 -21.46
CA SER A 42 29.70 -20.93 -20.63
C SER A 42 28.45 -21.49 -19.91
N GLU A 43 28.56 -22.73 -19.44
CA GLU A 43 27.49 -23.34 -18.61
C GLU A 43 27.37 -22.64 -17.26
N ASP A 44 28.49 -22.16 -16.70
CA ASP A 44 28.49 -21.40 -15.45
C ASP A 44 27.66 -20.11 -15.54
N GLN A 45 27.59 -19.49 -16.70
CA GLN A 45 26.78 -18.30 -16.93
C GLN A 45 25.27 -18.57 -16.86
N LEU A 46 24.83 -19.83 -16.87
CA LEU A 46 23.40 -20.14 -16.62
C LEU A 46 22.93 -19.69 -15.23
N ARG A 47 23.81 -19.83 -14.23
CA ARG A 47 23.52 -19.35 -12.88
C ARG A 47 23.32 -17.83 -12.86
N THR A 48 24.20 -17.08 -13.50
CA THR A 48 24.06 -15.61 -13.61
C THR A 48 22.79 -15.23 -14.37
N ALA A 49 22.49 -15.95 -15.48
CA ALA A 49 21.27 -15.73 -16.24
C ALA A 49 20.01 -15.96 -15.39
N GLU A 50 20.02 -17.00 -14.55
CA GLU A 50 18.92 -17.29 -13.63
C GLU A 50 18.77 -16.20 -12.56
N GLN A 51 19.85 -15.71 -11.97
CA GLN A 51 19.85 -14.61 -11.02
C GLN A 51 19.27 -13.33 -11.65
N ILE A 52 19.72 -12.98 -12.86
CA ILE A 52 19.18 -11.84 -13.62
C ILE A 52 17.66 -12.00 -13.80
N ALA A 53 17.20 -13.16 -14.25
CA ALA A 53 15.80 -13.44 -14.48
C ALA A 53 14.98 -13.35 -13.19
N ALA A 54 15.51 -13.83 -12.07
CA ALA A 54 14.86 -13.74 -10.76
C ALA A 54 14.70 -12.28 -10.30
N LEU A 55 15.78 -11.50 -10.33
CA LEU A 55 15.75 -10.08 -9.94
C LEU A 55 14.82 -9.26 -10.83
N ARG A 56 14.83 -9.52 -12.15
CA ARG A 56 13.91 -8.86 -13.09
C ARG A 56 12.44 -9.17 -12.79
N ARG A 57 12.12 -10.42 -12.40
CA ARG A 57 10.76 -10.79 -11.97
C ARG A 57 10.33 -10.11 -10.68
N MET A 58 11.28 -9.79 -9.80
CA MET A 58 11.03 -9.00 -8.59
C MET A 58 10.89 -7.50 -8.86
N GLY A 59 11.03 -7.04 -10.12
CA GLY A 59 10.84 -5.63 -10.50
C GLY A 59 12.11 -4.78 -10.50
N PHE A 60 13.29 -5.34 -10.21
CA PHE A 60 14.53 -4.58 -10.27
C PHE A 60 14.82 -4.02 -11.67
N SER A 61 15.27 -2.78 -11.74
CA SER A 61 15.78 -2.19 -12.98
C SER A 61 17.06 -2.90 -13.43
N LEU A 62 17.43 -2.75 -14.70
CA LEU A 62 18.69 -3.32 -15.18
C LEU A 62 19.92 -2.77 -14.43
N ALA A 63 19.90 -1.49 -14.10
CA ALA A 63 20.95 -0.88 -13.29
C ALA A 63 21.02 -1.50 -11.88
N GLY A 64 19.86 -1.69 -11.22
CA GLY A 64 19.79 -2.37 -9.93
C GLY A 64 20.30 -3.81 -9.98
N VAL A 65 19.93 -4.58 -11.02
CA VAL A 65 20.44 -5.94 -11.22
C VAL A 65 21.97 -5.93 -11.40
N LYS A 66 22.50 -5.00 -12.19
CA LYS A 66 23.96 -4.87 -12.40
C LYS A 66 24.70 -4.56 -11.10
N THR A 67 24.17 -3.65 -10.29
CA THR A 67 24.73 -3.32 -8.96
C THR A 67 24.75 -4.54 -8.04
N LEU A 68 23.64 -5.29 -7.96
CA LEU A 68 23.54 -6.48 -7.14
C LEU A 68 24.47 -7.61 -7.58
N LEU A 69 24.60 -7.85 -8.88
CA LEU A 69 25.54 -8.85 -9.41
C LEU A 69 27.00 -8.45 -9.13
N ALA A 70 27.33 -7.16 -9.20
CA ALA A 70 28.67 -6.67 -8.89
C ALA A 70 29.01 -6.73 -7.40
N ALA A 71 28.00 -6.68 -6.53
CA ALA A 71 28.15 -6.80 -5.08
C ALA A 71 28.40 -8.24 -4.60
N GLU A 72 28.41 -9.24 -5.53
CA GLU A 72 28.63 -10.68 -5.28
C GLU A 72 28.10 -11.20 -3.94
N ASN A 73 28.93 -11.16 -2.87
CA ASN A 73 28.61 -11.72 -1.55
C ASN A 73 28.40 -10.63 -0.47
N ASP A 74 28.22 -9.37 -0.86
CA ASP A 74 27.91 -8.30 0.10
C ASP A 74 26.45 -8.39 0.55
N ARG A 75 26.26 -9.07 1.69
CA ARG A 75 24.96 -9.37 2.24
C ARG A 75 24.15 -8.09 2.56
N ASP A 76 24.80 -7.06 3.03
CA ASP A 76 24.14 -5.81 3.45
C ASP A 76 23.58 -5.06 2.23
N ILE A 77 24.32 -5.04 1.11
CA ILE A 77 23.84 -4.47 -0.16
C ILE A 77 22.62 -5.25 -0.66
N TRP A 78 22.65 -6.57 -0.61
CA TRP A 78 21.54 -7.41 -1.04
C TRP A 78 20.30 -7.22 -0.15
N GLU A 79 20.47 -7.26 1.17
CA GLU A 79 19.36 -7.07 2.12
C GLU A 79 18.70 -5.70 1.95
N ASN A 80 19.49 -4.63 1.87
CA ASN A 80 18.97 -3.28 1.68
C ASN A 80 18.22 -3.12 0.34
N ALA A 81 18.76 -3.68 -0.74
CA ALA A 81 18.11 -3.59 -2.05
C ALA A 81 16.80 -4.38 -2.10
N LEU A 82 16.78 -5.60 -1.55
CA LEU A 82 15.57 -6.43 -1.47
C LEU A 82 14.50 -5.78 -0.60
N GLU A 83 14.89 -5.22 0.54
CA GLU A 83 14.00 -4.49 1.42
C GLU A 83 13.41 -3.26 0.74
N GLY A 84 14.23 -2.46 0.06
CA GLY A 84 13.76 -1.32 -0.73
C GLY A 84 12.75 -1.74 -1.81
N GLN A 85 13.02 -2.82 -2.54
CA GLN A 85 12.11 -3.34 -3.56
C GLN A 85 10.80 -3.88 -2.94
N ARG A 86 10.89 -4.50 -1.77
CA ARG A 86 9.71 -4.93 -1.00
C ARG A 86 8.79 -3.77 -0.66
N LEU A 87 9.36 -2.65 -0.21
CA LEU A 87 8.58 -1.44 0.10
C LEU A 87 7.89 -0.88 -1.13
N ILE A 88 8.58 -0.83 -2.29
CA ILE A 88 7.99 -0.38 -3.56
C ILE A 88 6.80 -1.26 -3.95
N LEU A 89 6.97 -2.58 -3.92
CA LEU A 89 5.89 -3.52 -4.30
C LEU A 89 4.68 -3.44 -3.35
N ARG A 90 4.90 -3.21 -2.06
CA ARG A 90 3.81 -2.99 -1.10
C ARG A 90 3.03 -1.71 -1.39
N GLU A 91 3.73 -0.68 -1.82
CA GLU A 91 3.09 0.57 -2.21
C GLU A 91 2.23 0.38 -3.47
N GLU A 92 2.78 -0.26 -4.52
CA GLU A 92 2.05 -0.59 -5.73
C GLU A 92 0.80 -1.45 -5.44
N GLU A 93 0.92 -2.42 -4.53
CA GLU A 93 -0.19 -3.26 -4.09
C GLU A 93 -1.27 -2.42 -3.40
N ARG A 94 -0.88 -1.52 -2.48
CA ARG A 94 -1.81 -0.63 -1.77
C ARG A 94 -2.58 0.25 -2.74
N GLU A 95 -1.88 0.89 -3.70
CA GLU A 95 -2.53 1.68 -4.74
C GLU A 95 -3.48 0.86 -5.63
N ALA A 96 -3.08 -0.37 -5.98
CA ALA A 96 -3.92 -1.25 -6.78
C ALA A 96 -5.19 -1.65 -6.01
N ARG A 97 -5.09 -1.93 -4.71
CA ARG A 97 -6.25 -2.21 -3.84
C ARG A 97 -7.21 -1.02 -3.74
N ALA A 98 -6.68 0.20 -3.57
CA ALA A 98 -7.50 1.41 -3.51
C ALA A 98 -8.29 1.61 -4.82
N ARG A 99 -7.61 1.43 -5.97
CA ARG A 99 -8.26 1.49 -7.30
C ARG A 99 -9.33 0.42 -7.48
N LEU A 100 -9.06 -0.81 -7.02
CA LEU A 100 -10.02 -1.91 -7.09
C LEU A 100 -11.26 -1.61 -6.25
N LEU A 101 -11.09 -1.11 -5.02
CA LEU A 101 -12.20 -0.72 -4.14
C LEU A 101 -13.12 0.32 -4.80
N LEU A 102 -12.55 1.35 -5.43
CA LEU A 102 -13.33 2.35 -6.16
C LEU A 102 -14.13 1.72 -7.32
N LEU A 103 -13.51 0.80 -8.05
CA LEU A 103 -14.14 0.10 -9.17
C LEU A 103 -15.27 -0.83 -8.69
N GLU A 104 -15.04 -1.60 -7.64
CA GLU A 104 -16.05 -2.50 -7.06
C GLU A 104 -17.26 -1.72 -6.55
N ASN A 105 -17.04 -0.61 -5.84
CA ASN A 105 -18.10 0.27 -5.39
C ASN A 105 -18.95 0.78 -6.57
N THR A 106 -18.31 1.19 -7.65
CA THR A 106 -19.00 1.66 -8.86
C THR A 106 -19.80 0.53 -9.54
N LEU A 107 -19.23 -0.67 -9.63
CA LEU A 107 -19.91 -1.83 -10.20
C LEU A 107 -21.15 -2.23 -9.40
N ASP A 108 -21.06 -2.19 -8.07
CA ASP A 108 -22.20 -2.52 -7.21
C ASP A 108 -23.34 -1.53 -7.35
N GLN A 109 -23.05 -0.25 -7.58
CA GLN A 109 -24.07 0.76 -7.89
C GLN A 109 -24.74 0.48 -9.22
N LEU A 110 -23.97 0.20 -10.27
CA LEU A 110 -24.51 -0.11 -11.61
C LEU A 110 -25.40 -1.36 -11.61
N ARG A 111 -25.05 -2.37 -10.81
CA ARG A 111 -25.85 -3.62 -10.67
C ARG A 111 -27.20 -3.40 -10.00
N LYS A 112 -27.36 -2.32 -9.23
CA LYS A 112 -28.61 -1.97 -8.55
C LYS A 112 -29.54 -1.10 -9.39
N ASP A 113 -29.25 -0.88 -10.68
CA ASP A 113 -29.96 0.04 -11.58
C ASP A 113 -30.09 1.48 -11.03
N GLU A 114 -29.22 1.86 -10.09
CA GLU A 114 -29.16 3.21 -9.57
C GLU A 114 -28.31 4.09 -10.49
N LYS A 115 -28.69 5.37 -10.63
CA LYS A 115 -27.81 6.32 -11.34
C LYS A 115 -26.45 6.34 -10.64
N PRO A 116 -25.32 6.26 -11.38
CA PRO A 116 -24.01 6.37 -10.78
C PRO A 116 -23.97 7.62 -9.89
N MET A 117 -23.77 7.40 -8.60
CA MET A 117 -23.54 8.51 -7.67
C MET A 117 -22.07 8.90 -7.79
N GLU A 118 -21.78 10.17 -7.68
CA GLU A 118 -20.42 10.70 -7.66
C GLU A 118 -19.60 10.05 -6.52
N TYR A 119 -20.28 9.75 -5.41
CA TYR A 119 -19.74 9.07 -4.23
C TYR A 119 -20.54 7.81 -3.90
N PRO A 120 -20.18 6.64 -4.47
CA PRO A 120 -20.88 5.38 -4.22
C PRO A 120 -20.71 4.92 -2.76
N VAL A 121 -21.81 4.53 -2.13
CA VAL A 121 -21.83 4.13 -0.71
C VAL A 121 -22.01 2.62 -0.58
N THR A 122 -21.21 1.98 0.27
CA THR A 122 -21.28 0.55 0.56
C THR A 122 -21.46 0.28 2.05
N ILE A 123 -22.10 -0.87 2.35
CA ILE A 123 -22.12 -1.44 3.72
C ILE A 123 -21.12 -2.57 3.78
N LYS A 124 -20.25 -2.53 4.78
CA LYS A 124 -19.31 -3.63 5.03
C LYS A 124 -19.06 -3.82 6.53
N GLU A 125 -18.49 -4.94 6.88
CA GLU A 125 -18.03 -5.23 8.24
C GLU A 125 -16.50 -5.11 8.29
N LEU A 126 -16.02 -4.27 9.19
CA LEU A 126 -14.61 -4.25 9.56
C LEU A 126 -14.40 -5.32 10.63
N PRO A 127 -13.40 -6.20 10.46
CA PRO A 127 -13.12 -7.24 11.44
C PRO A 127 -12.57 -6.64 12.74
N SER A 128 -12.63 -7.43 13.81
CA SER A 128 -11.88 -7.12 15.03
C SER A 128 -10.40 -7.02 14.71
N ARG A 129 -9.73 -6.01 15.26
CA ARG A 129 -8.33 -5.71 14.97
C ARG A 129 -7.59 -5.21 16.20
N TYR A 130 -6.34 -5.61 16.33
CA TYR A 130 -5.43 -5.10 17.34
C TYR A 130 -4.72 -3.88 16.78
N VAL A 131 -4.72 -2.78 17.51
CA VAL A 131 -4.24 -1.47 17.02
C VAL A 131 -3.27 -0.82 18.00
N ALA A 132 -2.29 -0.11 17.47
CA ALA A 132 -1.59 0.97 18.15
C ALA A 132 -2.42 2.25 17.99
N SER A 133 -2.72 2.95 19.07
CA SER A 133 -3.57 4.14 19.04
C SER A 133 -3.03 5.27 19.89
N VAL A 134 -3.24 6.50 19.42
CA VAL A 134 -3.01 7.74 20.16
C VAL A 134 -4.30 8.55 20.14
N ARG A 135 -4.84 8.88 21.31
CA ARG A 135 -6.06 9.68 21.45
C ARG A 135 -5.80 10.88 22.34
N ARG A 136 -6.11 12.06 21.84
CA ARG A 136 -6.11 13.28 22.62
C ARG A 136 -6.95 14.37 21.94
N ARG A 137 -7.24 15.42 22.68
CA ARG A 137 -7.75 16.65 22.07
C ARG A 137 -6.62 17.38 21.37
N ILE A 138 -6.85 17.77 20.11
CA ILE A 138 -5.91 18.52 19.27
C ILE A 138 -6.47 19.92 19.01
N THR A 139 -5.63 20.87 18.62
CA THR A 139 -6.03 22.27 18.42
C THR A 139 -7.18 22.40 17.42
N ASN A 140 -7.08 21.71 16.31
CA ASN A 140 -8.11 21.54 15.28
C ASN A 140 -7.76 20.33 14.41
N TYR A 141 -8.60 19.96 13.46
CA TYR A 141 -8.41 18.77 12.61
C TYR A 141 -7.12 18.80 11.77
N TRP A 142 -6.59 19.96 11.44
CA TRP A 142 -5.33 20.10 10.69
C TRP A 142 -4.09 19.66 11.49
N HIS A 143 -4.23 19.55 12.82
CA HIS A 143 -3.15 19.09 13.72
C HIS A 143 -3.16 17.56 13.94
N GLU A 144 -3.96 16.81 13.20
CA GLU A 144 -3.98 15.33 13.29
C GLU A 144 -2.59 14.71 13.07
N GLN A 145 -1.76 15.32 12.22
CA GLN A 145 -0.40 14.85 11.96
C GLN A 145 0.47 14.75 13.24
N GLU A 146 0.19 15.54 14.27
CA GLU A 146 0.90 15.46 15.55
C GLU A 146 0.67 14.11 16.26
N LEU A 147 -0.52 13.51 16.08
CA LEU A 147 -0.82 12.20 16.64
C LEU A 147 -0.03 11.11 15.94
N TRP A 148 0.06 11.17 14.62
CA TRP A 148 0.85 10.24 13.81
C TRP A 148 2.34 10.34 14.12
N THR A 149 2.85 11.56 14.31
CA THR A 149 4.23 11.80 14.73
C THR A 149 4.49 11.18 16.11
N THR A 150 3.61 11.41 17.08
CA THR A 150 3.71 10.82 18.43
C THR A 150 3.74 9.29 18.37
N LEU A 151 2.85 8.68 17.56
CA LEU A 151 2.83 7.23 17.38
C LEU A 151 4.16 6.72 16.80
N ALA A 152 4.65 7.35 15.74
CA ALA A 152 5.90 6.94 15.10
C ALA A 152 7.12 7.08 16.04
N GLU A 153 7.22 8.19 16.75
CA GLU A 153 8.34 8.45 17.68
C GLU A 153 8.36 7.45 18.84
N GLU A 154 7.22 7.26 19.51
CA GLU A 154 7.17 6.40 20.70
C GLU A 154 7.24 4.89 20.37
N THR A 155 6.98 4.50 19.13
CA THR A 155 7.06 3.10 18.72
C THR A 155 8.25 2.78 17.82
N SER A 156 9.13 3.74 17.55
CA SER A 156 10.28 3.59 16.65
C SER A 156 11.21 2.42 17.00
N GLY A 157 11.36 2.11 18.30
CA GLY A 157 12.16 0.99 18.79
C GLY A 157 11.44 -0.36 18.88
N MET A 158 10.12 -0.42 18.59
CA MET A 158 9.31 -1.62 18.83
C MET A 158 9.18 -2.55 17.61
N ASN A 159 9.70 -2.17 16.43
CA ASN A 159 9.57 -2.93 15.17
C ASN A 159 8.13 -3.40 14.93
N LEU A 160 7.18 -2.46 14.96
CA LEU A 160 5.76 -2.76 14.76
C LEU A 160 5.54 -3.50 13.44
N GLN A 161 4.89 -4.65 13.51
CA GLN A 161 4.44 -5.37 12.32
C GLN A 161 3.03 -4.91 11.96
N THR A 162 2.87 -4.29 10.80
CA THR A 162 1.57 -3.87 10.30
C THR A 162 0.78 -5.06 9.75
N CYS A 163 -0.54 -5.03 9.93
CA CYS A 163 -1.46 -5.98 9.31
C CYS A 163 -1.54 -5.76 7.80
N ASP A 164 -2.00 -6.77 7.09
CA ASP A 164 -2.43 -6.67 5.71
C ASP A 164 -3.91 -7.11 5.59
N PRO A 165 -4.83 -6.22 5.22
CA PRO A 165 -4.64 -4.78 4.95
C PRO A 165 -4.29 -3.97 6.20
N CYS A 166 -3.40 -2.97 6.02
CA CYS A 166 -3.09 -2.03 7.08
C CYS A 166 -4.19 -0.96 7.15
N TYR A 167 -4.94 -0.95 8.24
CA TYR A 167 -5.91 0.11 8.50
C TYR A 167 -5.24 1.24 9.29
N ALA A 168 -4.93 2.33 8.62
CA ALA A 168 -4.59 3.61 9.22
C ALA A 168 -5.85 4.47 9.28
N MET A 169 -6.27 4.87 10.46
CA MET A 169 -7.57 5.52 10.69
C MET A 169 -7.44 6.73 11.58
N ALA A 170 -8.30 7.73 11.35
CA ALA A 170 -8.62 8.78 12.31
C ALA A 170 -10.07 8.66 12.75
N VAL A 171 -10.30 8.48 14.03
CA VAL A 171 -11.63 8.34 14.66
C VAL A 171 -11.98 9.63 15.39
N PHE A 172 -13.17 10.18 15.10
CA PHE A 172 -13.68 11.43 15.66
C PHE A 172 -14.70 11.12 16.74
N HIS A 173 -14.34 11.36 18.01
CA HIS A 173 -15.12 10.91 19.17
C HIS A 173 -16.16 11.93 19.67
N ASP A 174 -16.09 13.18 19.22
CA ASP A 174 -17.09 14.17 19.60
C ASP A 174 -18.47 13.82 19.04
N LYS A 175 -19.52 14.07 19.82
CA LYS A 175 -20.90 13.77 19.41
C LYS A 175 -21.45 14.76 18.38
N GLU A 176 -20.81 15.91 18.26
CA GLU A 176 -21.12 16.97 17.31
C GLU A 176 -19.83 17.53 16.72
N HIS A 177 -19.92 18.26 15.62
CA HIS A 177 -18.75 18.90 15.05
C HIS A 177 -18.26 20.03 15.97
N VAL A 178 -16.99 20.00 16.32
CA VAL A 178 -16.33 21.03 17.12
C VAL A 178 -15.18 21.62 16.31
N GLU A 179 -15.11 22.94 16.22
CA GLU A 179 -14.07 23.63 15.45
C GLU A 179 -12.74 23.66 16.21
N GLU A 180 -12.80 23.75 17.54
CA GLU A 180 -11.64 23.84 18.41
C GLU A 180 -11.58 22.66 19.39
N ASN A 181 -10.37 22.17 19.63
CA ASN A 181 -10.09 21.07 20.55
C ASN A 181 -10.89 19.78 20.29
N PRO A 182 -11.02 19.29 19.03
CA PRO A 182 -11.67 18.03 18.75
C PRO A 182 -10.95 16.85 19.42
N ASP A 183 -11.74 15.85 19.87
CA ASP A 183 -11.25 14.59 20.44
C ASP A 183 -11.00 13.59 19.32
N VAL A 184 -9.77 13.47 18.94
CA VAL A 184 -9.34 12.63 17.81
C VAL A 184 -8.47 11.47 18.29
N GLU A 185 -8.72 10.30 17.76
CA GLU A 185 -7.92 9.11 17.97
C GLU A 185 -7.41 8.57 16.62
N ILE A 186 -6.10 8.47 16.47
CA ILE A 186 -5.54 7.73 15.35
C ILE A 186 -5.33 6.27 15.76
N GLN A 187 -5.50 5.38 14.79
CA GLN A 187 -5.32 3.93 14.97
C GLN A 187 -4.55 3.37 13.77
N MET A 188 -3.56 2.55 14.06
CA MET A 188 -2.83 1.75 13.07
C MET A 188 -2.95 0.27 13.44
N ALA A 189 -3.49 -0.54 12.53
CA ALA A 189 -3.62 -1.98 12.74
C ALA A 189 -2.25 -2.66 12.75
N VAL A 190 -1.98 -3.43 13.81
CA VAL A 190 -0.69 -4.10 14.03
C VAL A 190 -0.89 -5.57 14.39
N MET A 191 0.12 -6.38 14.11
CA MET A 191 0.21 -7.78 14.53
C MET A 191 1.16 -7.89 15.72
N GLY A 192 0.92 -8.88 16.57
CA GLY A 192 1.77 -9.13 17.74
C GLY A 192 1.17 -8.60 19.03
N SER A 193 2.00 -8.36 20.03
CA SER A 193 1.63 -7.79 21.34
C SER A 193 2.73 -6.85 21.77
N TYR A 194 2.38 -5.64 22.13
CA TYR A 194 3.31 -4.58 22.48
C TYR A 194 2.88 -3.93 23.79
N PRO A 195 3.85 -3.46 24.62
CA PRO A 195 3.55 -2.72 25.82
C PRO A 195 3.08 -1.30 25.47
N ASP A 196 2.16 -0.78 26.26
CA ASP A 196 1.76 0.63 26.20
C ASP A 196 2.95 1.54 26.47
N THR A 197 2.94 2.71 25.82
CA THR A 197 3.87 3.81 26.14
C THR A 197 3.14 4.94 26.89
N ALA A 198 3.76 6.10 27.00
CA ALA A 198 3.14 7.26 27.64
C ALA A 198 1.84 7.68 26.92
N ASN A 199 1.88 7.76 25.59
CA ASN A 199 0.77 8.26 24.78
C ASN A 199 0.18 7.20 23.83
N VAL A 200 0.91 6.13 23.49
CA VAL A 200 0.43 5.06 22.62
C VAL A 200 -0.19 3.95 23.46
N LYS A 201 -1.43 3.59 23.12
CA LYS A 201 -2.16 2.46 23.71
C LYS A 201 -2.36 1.34 22.68
N PHE A 202 -2.07 0.12 23.09
CA PHE A 202 -2.29 -1.07 22.29
C PHE A 202 -3.57 -1.77 22.75
N LYS A 203 -4.56 -1.87 21.86
CA LYS A 203 -5.87 -2.42 22.23
C LYS A 203 -6.52 -3.17 21.08
N THR A 204 -7.45 -4.07 21.43
CA THR A 204 -8.33 -4.69 20.46
C THR A 204 -9.56 -3.82 20.24
N VAL A 205 -9.82 -3.46 19.00
CA VAL A 205 -11.05 -2.81 18.56
C VAL A 205 -11.99 -3.89 18.03
N PRO A 206 -13.24 -3.98 18.50
CA PRO A 206 -14.18 -5.00 18.07
C PRO A 206 -14.57 -4.85 16.60
N ALA A 207 -15.11 -5.90 16.01
CA ALA A 207 -15.72 -5.83 14.69
C ALA A 207 -16.87 -4.81 14.68
N MET A 208 -17.04 -4.10 13.57
CA MET A 208 -18.07 -3.08 13.43
C MET A 208 -18.64 -3.06 12.02
N ARG A 209 -19.94 -2.77 11.92
CA ARG A 209 -20.61 -2.52 10.63
C ARG A 209 -20.54 -1.06 10.28
N ILE A 210 -20.16 -0.77 9.05
CA ILE A 210 -20.01 0.58 8.56
C ILE A 210 -20.74 0.82 7.25
N ALA A 211 -21.20 2.05 7.07
CA ALA A 211 -21.51 2.64 5.78
C ALA A 211 -20.34 3.53 5.39
N SER A 212 -19.80 3.34 4.20
CA SER A 212 -18.62 4.08 3.77
C SER A 212 -18.67 4.45 2.30
N SER A 213 -17.94 5.51 1.96
CA SER A 213 -17.65 5.90 0.59
C SER A 213 -16.19 6.29 0.46
N THR A 214 -15.55 5.80 -0.60
CA THR A 214 -14.15 6.08 -0.91
C THR A 214 -14.07 7.13 -2.00
N PHE A 215 -13.22 8.13 -1.82
CA PHE A 215 -12.94 9.14 -2.83
C PHE A 215 -11.44 9.31 -3.05
N LYS A 216 -11.10 9.82 -4.23
CA LYS A 216 -9.73 10.21 -4.59
C LYS A 216 -9.65 11.73 -4.71
N GLY A 217 -8.56 12.31 -4.20
CA GLY A 217 -8.30 13.75 -4.23
C GLY A 217 -8.25 14.39 -2.86
N ALA A 218 -8.22 15.70 -2.85
CA ALA A 218 -8.04 16.49 -1.64
C ALA A 218 -9.24 16.39 -0.67
N TYR A 219 -8.99 16.65 0.61
CA TYR A 219 -9.98 16.50 1.70
C TYR A 219 -11.14 17.47 1.65
N GLU A 220 -11.09 18.51 0.82
CA GLU A 220 -12.17 19.47 0.59
C GLU A 220 -13.45 18.81 0.08
N GLN A 221 -13.38 17.62 -0.50
CA GLN A 221 -14.51 16.81 -0.95
C GLN A 221 -15.27 16.14 0.21
N THR A 222 -14.69 16.07 1.41
CA THR A 222 -15.26 15.35 2.56
C THR A 222 -16.71 15.71 2.88
N PRO A 223 -17.14 16.99 2.85
CA PRO A 223 -18.54 17.35 3.12
C PRO A 223 -19.53 16.71 2.14
N GLU A 224 -19.19 16.66 0.85
CA GLU A 224 -20.04 16.07 -0.19
C GLU A 224 -20.14 14.55 -0.03
N VAL A 225 -19.00 13.90 0.23
CA VAL A 225 -18.93 12.46 0.51
C VAL A 225 -19.75 12.10 1.76
N THR A 226 -19.60 12.88 2.84
CA THR A 226 -20.37 12.71 4.08
C THR A 226 -21.87 12.84 3.83
N GLN A 227 -22.29 13.83 3.03
CA GLN A 227 -23.69 14.02 2.65
C GLN A 227 -24.22 12.81 1.87
N ALA A 228 -23.44 12.26 0.93
CA ALA A 228 -23.81 11.09 0.17
C ALA A 228 -24.03 9.88 1.08
N VAL A 229 -23.09 9.62 2.03
CA VAL A 229 -23.23 8.53 3.01
C VAL A 229 -24.46 8.75 3.90
N ALA A 230 -24.68 9.95 4.43
CA ALA A 230 -25.82 10.25 5.28
C ALA A 230 -27.16 10.04 4.58
N LYS A 231 -27.28 10.48 3.33
CA LYS A 231 -28.45 10.26 2.50
C LYS A 231 -28.70 8.77 2.29
N TRP A 232 -27.66 8.03 1.92
CA TRP A 232 -27.76 6.60 1.66
C TRP A 232 -28.19 5.81 2.93
N VAL A 233 -27.59 6.10 4.09
CA VAL A 233 -27.93 5.49 5.39
C VAL A 233 -29.42 5.64 5.69
N ARG A 234 -29.94 6.87 5.53
CA ARG A 234 -31.36 7.18 5.75
C ARG A 234 -32.25 6.39 4.77
N ASP A 235 -31.92 6.41 3.50
CA ASP A 235 -32.75 5.86 2.43
C ASP A 235 -32.77 4.31 2.40
N ASN A 236 -31.77 3.66 3.04
CA ASN A 236 -31.63 2.19 3.11
C ASN A 236 -31.99 1.57 4.46
N GLY A 237 -32.61 2.33 5.38
CA GLY A 237 -33.11 1.80 6.66
C GLY A 237 -32.04 1.48 7.68
N TYR A 238 -30.93 2.22 7.66
CA TYR A 238 -29.89 2.20 8.69
C TYR A 238 -29.96 3.46 9.57
N GLU A 239 -29.31 3.40 10.71
CA GLU A 239 -29.06 4.54 11.58
C GLU A 239 -27.61 4.57 12.03
N PHE A 240 -27.10 5.75 12.34
CA PHE A 240 -25.74 5.93 12.87
C PHE A 240 -25.65 5.33 14.28
N ASP A 241 -24.57 4.61 14.57
CA ASP A 241 -24.39 3.88 15.82
C ASP A 241 -22.95 3.99 16.35
N GLY A 242 -22.42 5.17 16.40
CA GLY A 242 -21.09 5.43 16.94
C GLY A 242 -20.34 6.57 16.23
N PRO A 243 -19.05 6.70 16.52
CA PRO A 243 -18.22 7.74 15.92
C PRO A 243 -18.04 7.54 14.40
N SER A 244 -17.81 8.65 13.71
CA SER A 244 -17.30 8.63 12.33
C SER A 244 -15.78 8.49 12.34
N PHE A 245 -15.24 7.98 11.25
CA PHE A 245 -13.80 7.87 11.09
C PHE A 245 -13.40 7.85 9.62
N PHE A 246 -12.15 8.16 9.36
CA PHE A 246 -11.54 8.05 8.04
C PHE A 246 -10.56 6.90 8.02
N ILE A 247 -10.53 6.15 6.90
CA ILE A 247 -9.47 5.19 6.59
C ILE A 247 -8.62 5.82 5.50
N TYR A 248 -7.33 5.92 5.75
CA TYR A 248 -6.37 6.46 4.80
C TYR A 248 -5.74 5.33 3.99
N HIS A 249 -6.13 5.21 2.73
CA HIS A 249 -5.54 4.25 1.80
C HIS A 249 -4.29 4.81 1.12
N VAL A 250 -4.32 6.10 0.80
CA VAL A 250 -3.17 6.90 0.36
C VAL A 250 -3.24 8.25 1.08
N SER A 251 -2.24 8.56 1.86
CA SER A 251 -2.23 9.70 2.79
C SER A 251 -1.11 10.70 2.45
N PRO A 252 -1.04 11.85 3.15
CA PRO A 252 0.08 12.79 3.04
C PRO A 252 1.46 12.21 3.39
N ASN A 253 1.51 11.08 4.09
CA ASN A 253 2.76 10.37 4.36
C ASN A 253 3.25 9.57 3.16
N ASP A 254 2.36 9.27 2.23
CA ASP A 254 2.61 8.42 1.07
C ASP A 254 2.93 9.23 -0.18
N THR A 255 2.26 10.36 -0.36
CA THR A 255 2.47 11.29 -1.48
C THR A 255 2.31 12.74 -1.02
N LYS A 256 2.99 13.66 -1.70
CA LYS A 256 2.82 15.12 -1.48
C LYS A 256 1.80 15.76 -2.42
N ASN A 257 1.22 14.98 -3.33
CA ASN A 257 0.21 15.44 -4.27
C ASN A 257 -1.20 15.14 -3.71
N PRO A 258 -2.00 16.14 -3.28
CA PRO A 258 -3.34 15.92 -2.74
C PRO A 258 -4.30 15.20 -3.70
N GLU A 259 -4.12 15.33 -5.02
CA GLU A 259 -4.93 14.66 -6.04
C GLU A 259 -4.77 13.13 -6.05
N GLU A 260 -3.73 12.62 -5.38
CA GLU A 260 -3.45 11.20 -5.26
C GLU A 260 -3.97 10.58 -3.97
N TYR A 261 -4.41 11.39 -3.00
CA TYR A 261 -4.96 10.87 -1.75
C TYR A 261 -6.16 9.96 -2.03
N VAL A 262 -6.26 8.88 -1.28
CA VAL A 262 -7.41 7.99 -1.33
C VAL A 262 -7.90 7.80 0.10
N THR A 263 -9.09 8.34 0.36
CA THR A 263 -9.67 8.36 1.69
C THR A 263 -11.06 7.71 1.67
N GLU A 264 -11.33 6.91 2.65
CA GLU A 264 -12.64 6.33 2.88
C GLU A 264 -13.29 6.97 4.10
N VAL A 265 -14.40 7.65 3.88
CA VAL A 265 -15.24 8.23 4.93
C VAL A 265 -16.18 7.15 5.44
N CYS A 266 -16.11 6.86 6.73
CA CYS A 266 -16.78 5.74 7.36
C CYS A 266 -17.69 6.21 8.51
N PHE A 267 -18.87 5.63 8.60
CA PHE A 267 -19.79 5.81 9.72
C PHE A 267 -20.20 4.46 10.27
N MET A 268 -20.11 4.29 11.58
CA MET A 268 -20.69 3.10 12.23
C MET A 268 -22.21 3.15 12.10
N VAL A 269 -22.79 2.01 11.70
CA VAL A 269 -24.23 1.91 11.46
C VAL A 269 -24.80 0.61 11.98
N ARG A 270 -26.09 0.67 12.39
CA ARG A 270 -26.90 -0.52 12.64
C ARG A 270 -28.18 -0.48 11.83
N LYS A 271 -28.76 -1.64 11.58
CA LYS A 271 -30.05 -1.73 10.90
C LYS A 271 -31.15 -1.30 11.87
N LYS A 272 -32.09 -0.48 11.39
CA LYS A 272 -33.30 -0.08 12.15
C LYS A 272 -34.15 -1.27 12.47
#